data_83e98cc247074bced94d366fef1457db
#
_entry.id   83e98cc247074bced94d366fef1457db
#
_cell.length_a   1.000
_cell.length_b   1.000
_cell.length_c   1.000
_cell.angle_alpha   90.00
_cell.angle_beta   90.00
_cell.angle_gamma   90.00
#
_symmetry.space_group_name_H-M   'P 1'
#
loop_
_entity.id
_entity.type
_entity.pdbx_description
1 polymer ?
#
loop_
_entity_poly.entity_id
_entity_poly.type
_entity_poly.pdbx_seq_one_letter_code
_entity_poly.pdbx_strand_id
1 'polypeptide(L)'
;MEPTFSFFAGLFFVSVFLILYSYVLFPAILSYLTKGKITDKVNFHNNDELPGVSILIAVYNEELVINQKLESILQSDYPKEKLEIIVGSDASTDFTEGIVRTFSNEFPFVKFHQFPERRGKPSVINDLVSFSVYPFIILTDANVFFDKQMISHLIRNFRNNKTGLVGANILNVGTKKDGISIQEKSYIERENLIKYREGVLWGCMMGPFGGCYALRKELFEKVPYFFLVDDFYICMKVIEKKYHCINDLEAICYEDVSNDLFQEYKRKSRISAGNFQNLKKFRHFLWKPYTPAGFCFISHKFLRWMTPFLIIFSLVSLIVLSSYNYIYFILLTGEIILLIAPLLDWLAVKMGMHLRFLRFVSYFSFMNLALLKGFFKFFKGVDSGIWSPTKRA
;
A
#
# COMPACT_ATOMS: atom_id res chain seq x y z
N MET A 1 -27.18 2.21 -37.12
CA MET A 1 -26.66 1.15 -36.18
C MET A 1 -27.72 0.89 -35.13
N GLU A 2 -27.97 -0.39 -34.80
CA GLU A 2 -28.97 -0.70 -33.78
C GLU A 2 -28.56 -0.09 -32.44
N PRO A 3 -29.47 0.47 -31.66
CA PRO A 3 -29.19 1.12 -30.37
C PRO A 3 -28.42 0.20 -29.42
N THR A 4 -28.77 -1.09 -29.42
CA THR A 4 -28.11 -2.14 -28.62
C THR A 4 -26.63 -2.27 -28.96
N PHE A 5 -26.29 -2.33 -30.27
CA PHE A 5 -24.90 -2.42 -30.72
C PHE A 5 -24.10 -1.21 -30.24
N SER A 6 -24.62 0.01 -30.45
CA SER A 6 -23.94 1.25 -30.07
C SER A 6 -23.70 1.33 -28.56
N PHE A 7 -24.66 0.91 -27.75
CA PHE A 7 -24.53 0.89 -26.29
C PHE A 7 -23.41 -0.06 -25.83
N PHE A 8 -23.45 -1.33 -26.26
CA PHE A 8 -22.44 -2.31 -25.83
C PHE A 8 -21.06 -2.02 -26.42
N ALA A 9 -20.97 -1.51 -27.63
CA ALA A 9 -19.71 -1.04 -28.20
C ALA A 9 -19.11 0.12 -27.36
N GLY A 10 -19.92 1.10 -27.01
CA GLY A 10 -19.51 2.19 -26.11
C GLY A 10 -19.05 1.66 -24.75
N LEU A 11 -19.81 0.77 -24.13
CA LEU A 11 -19.47 0.19 -22.81
C LEU A 11 -18.14 -0.61 -22.87
N PHE A 12 -17.91 -1.39 -23.94
CA PHE A 12 -16.67 -2.10 -24.16
C PHE A 12 -15.47 -1.15 -24.25
N PHE A 13 -15.52 -0.20 -25.20
CA PHE A 13 -14.40 0.72 -25.42
C PHE A 13 -14.11 1.60 -24.20
N VAL A 14 -15.14 2.09 -23.50
CA VAL A 14 -14.96 2.85 -22.26
C VAL A 14 -14.31 1.99 -21.19
N SER A 15 -14.75 0.76 -21.00
CA SER A 15 -14.17 -0.15 -20.00
C SER A 15 -12.69 -0.43 -20.27
N VAL A 16 -12.35 -0.80 -21.50
CA VAL A 16 -10.96 -1.04 -21.92
C VAL A 16 -10.12 0.23 -21.79
N PHE A 17 -10.64 1.38 -22.24
CA PHE A 17 -9.94 2.65 -22.13
C PHE A 17 -9.63 3.00 -20.66
N LEU A 18 -10.58 2.88 -19.74
CA LEU A 18 -10.37 3.20 -18.32
C LEU A 18 -9.35 2.28 -17.66
N ILE A 19 -9.32 0.98 -18.03
CA ILE A 19 -8.29 0.05 -17.57
C ILE A 19 -6.91 0.49 -18.09
N LEU A 20 -6.78 0.70 -19.41
CA LEU A 20 -5.53 1.15 -20.03
C LEU A 20 -5.08 2.52 -19.48
N TYR A 21 -6.01 3.43 -19.29
CA TYR A 21 -5.73 4.72 -18.69
C TYR A 21 -5.09 4.58 -17.32
N SER A 22 -5.71 3.84 -16.41
CA SER A 22 -5.25 3.74 -15.03
C SER A 22 -3.91 2.99 -14.88
N TYR A 23 -3.69 1.93 -15.67
CA TYR A 23 -2.50 1.09 -15.54
C TYR A 23 -1.34 1.50 -16.46
N VAL A 24 -1.62 2.19 -17.57
CA VAL A 24 -0.60 2.52 -18.58
C VAL A 24 -0.48 4.03 -18.78
N LEU A 25 -1.57 4.70 -19.19
CA LEU A 25 -1.52 6.11 -19.59
C LEU A 25 -1.25 7.03 -18.41
N PHE A 26 -1.93 6.84 -17.28
CA PHE A 26 -1.71 7.68 -16.10
C PHE A 26 -0.27 7.61 -15.57
N PRO A 27 0.35 6.43 -15.36
CA PRO A 27 1.77 6.33 -15.02
C PRO A 27 2.71 6.96 -16.06
N ALA A 28 2.40 6.83 -17.36
CA ALA A 28 3.17 7.44 -18.44
C ALA A 28 3.06 8.98 -18.41
N ILE A 29 1.86 9.52 -18.21
CA ILE A 29 1.63 10.97 -18.03
C ILE A 29 2.42 11.49 -16.83
N LEU A 30 2.36 10.80 -15.67
CA LEU A 30 3.14 11.18 -14.50
C LEU A 30 4.64 11.18 -14.82
N SER A 31 5.14 10.15 -15.53
CA SER A 31 6.55 10.05 -15.92
C SER A 31 6.96 11.23 -16.80
N TYR A 32 6.14 11.61 -17.75
CA TYR A 32 6.40 12.72 -18.65
C TYR A 32 6.38 14.06 -17.90
N LEU A 33 5.37 14.31 -17.08
CA LEU A 33 5.19 15.58 -16.36
C LEU A 33 6.25 15.80 -15.25
N THR A 34 6.86 14.72 -14.72
CA THR A 34 7.92 14.81 -13.70
C THR A 34 9.31 14.89 -14.29
N LYS A 35 9.47 14.80 -15.62
CA LYS A 35 10.78 14.86 -16.26
C LYS A 35 11.50 16.18 -15.93
N GLY A 36 12.67 16.09 -15.30
CA GLY A 36 13.46 17.25 -14.88
C GLY A 36 12.96 17.95 -13.59
N LYS A 37 11.91 17.44 -12.95
CA LYS A 37 11.46 17.92 -11.64
C LYS A 37 12.06 17.05 -10.53
N ILE A 38 12.59 17.70 -9.51
CA ILE A 38 13.16 17.06 -8.31
C ILE A 38 12.41 17.66 -7.12
N THR A 39 12.13 16.86 -6.11
CA THR A 39 11.70 17.41 -4.81
C THR A 39 12.85 18.21 -4.24
N ASP A 40 12.58 19.43 -3.77
CA ASP A 40 13.58 20.22 -3.05
C ASP A 40 13.98 19.48 -1.77
N LYS A 41 15.07 18.73 -1.87
CA LYS A 41 15.62 17.99 -0.74
C LYS A 41 16.52 18.93 0.05
N VAL A 42 16.04 19.38 1.17
CA VAL A 42 16.86 20.17 2.11
C VAL A 42 17.41 19.19 3.15
N ASN A 43 18.64 18.75 2.99
CA ASN A 43 19.30 17.94 4.00
C ASN A 43 19.57 18.77 5.27
N PHE A 44 19.60 18.11 6.42
CA PHE A 44 20.10 18.73 7.65
C PHE A 44 21.62 18.96 7.49
N HIS A 45 22.08 20.17 7.84
CA HIS A 45 23.51 20.44 7.95
C HIS A 45 24.01 19.93 9.31
N ASN A 46 25.33 19.72 9.43
CA ASN A 46 25.97 19.21 10.66
C ASN A 46 25.64 20.02 11.93
N ASN A 47 25.23 21.28 11.78
CA ASN A 47 24.90 22.18 12.88
C ASN A 47 23.39 22.32 13.12
N ASP A 48 22.54 21.65 12.36
CA ASP A 48 21.08 21.72 12.56
C ASP A 48 20.68 20.81 13.72
N GLU A 49 19.86 21.33 14.62
CA GLU A 49 19.27 20.51 15.68
C GLU A 49 18.24 19.57 15.08
N LEU A 50 18.52 18.24 15.14
CA LEU A 50 17.59 17.22 14.66
C LEU A 50 16.36 17.16 15.59
N PRO A 51 15.15 17.08 15.02
CA PRO A 51 13.93 16.96 15.83
C PRO A 51 13.81 15.57 16.48
N GLY A 52 13.06 15.51 17.58
CA GLY A 52 12.71 14.22 18.19
C GLY A 52 11.70 13.43 17.34
N VAL A 53 11.84 12.10 17.33
CA VAL A 53 11.03 11.17 16.52
C VAL A 53 10.56 10.00 17.38
N SER A 54 9.26 9.72 17.40
CA SER A 54 8.67 8.54 18.02
C SER A 54 8.38 7.48 16.95
N ILE A 55 8.99 6.30 17.07
CA ILE A 55 8.77 5.15 16.18
C ILE A 55 7.75 4.22 16.83
N LEU A 56 6.62 3.99 16.16
CA LEU A 56 5.47 3.28 16.68
C LEU A 56 5.31 1.95 15.95
N ILE A 57 5.29 0.85 16.70
CA ILE A 57 5.22 -0.51 16.16
C ILE A 57 4.08 -1.27 16.84
N ALA A 58 3.02 -1.57 16.11
CA ALA A 58 1.96 -2.48 16.57
C ALA A 58 2.33 -3.91 16.18
N VAL A 59 2.38 -4.82 17.19
CA VAL A 59 2.82 -6.20 16.99
C VAL A 59 1.75 -7.21 17.45
N TYR A 60 1.68 -8.34 16.76
CA TYR A 60 0.96 -9.53 17.18
C TYR A 60 1.61 -10.76 16.59
N ASN A 61 2.20 -11.62 17.46
CA ASN A 61 2.88 -12.87 17.09
C ASN A 61 3.96 -12.64 15.99
N GLU A 62 4.93 -11.80 16.30
CA GLU A 62 6.03 -11.39 15.41
C GLU A 62 7.40 -11.82 15.97
N GLU A 63 7.47 -12.90 16.78
CA GLU A 63 8.69 -13.38 17.43
C GLU A 63 9.86 -13.61 16.45
N LEU A 64 9.54 -14.00 15.19
CA LEU A 64 10.55 -14.31 14.17
C LEU A 64 11.27 -13.08 13.63
N VAL A 65 10.65 -11.89 13.72
CA VAL A 65 11.15 -10.68 13.05
C VAL A 65 11.40 -9.51 13.99
N ILE A 66 10.76 -9.47 15.16
CA ILE A 66 10.79 -8.28 16.03
C ILE A 66 12.20 -7.98 16.56
N ASN A 67 13.03 -8.98 16.81
CA ASN A 67 14.43 -8.79 17.21
C ASN A 67 15.20 -8.03 16.13
N GLN A 68 15.20 -8.54 14.90
CA GLN A 68 15.88 -7.93 13.77
C GLN A 68 15.32 -6.53 13.47
N LYS A 69 14.01 -6.33 13.65
CA LYS A 69 13.38 -5.00 13.52
C LYS A 69 13.99 -3.99 14.48
N LEU A 70 14.01 -4.29 15.76
CA LEU A 70 14.55 -3.41 16.79
C LEU A 70 16.05 -3.14 16.56
N GLU A 71 16.83 -4.17 16.25
CA GLU A 71 18.24 -4.02 15.86
C GLU A 71 18.43 -3.07 14.66
N SER A 72 17.60 -3.19 13.61
CA SER A 72 17.68 -2.31 12.44
C SER A 72 17.44 -0.84 12.78
N ILE A 73 16.58 -0.56 13.77
CA ILE A 73 16.35 0.81 14.26
C ILE A 73 17.54 1.29 15.11
N LEU A 74 18.07 0.42 15.97
CA LEU A 74 19.25 0.75 16.79
C LEU A 74 20.50 1.04 15.96
N GLN A 75 20.62 0.39 14.79
CA GLN A 75 21.74 0.62 13.85
C GLN A 75 21.59 1.88 12.99
N SER A 76 20.46 2.61 13.10
CA SER A 76 20.27 3.86 12.36
C SER A 76 21.26 4.93 12.81
N ASP A 77 21.58 5.84 11.89
CA ASP A 77 22.47 6.98 12.13
C ASP A 77 21.80 8.15 12.88
N TYR A 78 20.51 8.02 13.20
CA TYR A 78 19.77 9.03 13.94
C TYR A 78 20.15 9.03 15.42
N PRO A 79 20.38 10.23 16.06
CA PRO A 79 20.78 10.33 17.46
C PRO A 79 19.79 9.63 18.41
N LYS A 80 20.27 8.74 19.27
CA LYS A 80 19.42 7.92 20.15
C LYS A 80 18.67 8.75 21.19
N GLU A 81 19.26 9.87 21.63
CA GLU A 81 18.65 10.85 22.55
C GLU A 81 17.47 11.62 21.92
N LYS A 82 17.32 11.57 20.60
CA LYS A 82 16.22 12.13 19.83
C LYS A 82 15.22 11.06 19.35
N LEU A 83 15.42 9.80 19.76
CA LEU A 83 14.53 8.69 19.40
C LEU A 83 13.72 8.21 20.60
N GLU A 84 12.48 7.82 20.30
CA GLU A 84 11.63 7.02 21.16
C GLU A 84 11.06 5.88 20.31
N ILE A 85 11.15 4.67 20.81
CA ILE A 85 10.55 3.48 20.18
C ILE A 85 9.44 2.98 21.07
N ILE A 86 8.21 2.94 20.57
CA ILE A 86 7.07 2.46 21.36
C ILE A 86 6.49 1.24 20.64
N VAL A 87 6.60 0.09 21.31
CA VAL A 87 6.06 -1.18 20.82
C VAL A 87 4.80 -1.52 21.58
N GLY A 88 3.68 -1.72 20.85
CA GLY A 88 2.41 -2.15 21.41
C GLY A 88 2.06 -3.56 20.99
N SER A 89 2.01 -4.50 21.93
CA SER A 89 1.56 -5.87 21.69
C SER A 89 0.05 -5.99 21.80
N ASP A 90 -0.59 -6.41 20.72
CA ASP A 90 -2.03 -6.67 20.62
C ASP A 90 -2.37 -8.08 21.15
N ALA A 91 -2.00 -8.38 22.41
CA ALA A 91 -2.14 -9.67 23.10
C ALA A 91 -1.42 -10.82 22.34
N SER A 92 -0.11 -10.67 22.09
CA SER A 92 0.70 -11.75 21.50
C SER A 92 0.74 -12.98 22.41
N THR A 93 0.78 -14.17 21.80
CA THR A 93 0.77 -15.46 22.48
C THR A 93 2.07 -16.26 22.28
N ASP A 94 3.02 -15.68 21.55
CA ASP A 94 4.36 -16.21 21.27
C ASP A 94 5.44 -15.47 22.09
N PHE A 95 6.71 -15.61 21.74
CA PHE A 95 7.83 -14.96 22.45
C PHE A 95 8.01 -13.47 22.09
N THR A 96 7.16 -12.87 21.27
CA THR A 96 7.25 -11.45 20.89
C THR A 96 7.43 -10.53 22.09
N GLU A 97 6.60 -10.70 23.14
CA GLU A 97 6.63 -9.83 24.32
C GLU A 97 7.92 -10.00 25.13
N GLY A 98 8.42 -11.23 25.28
CA GLY A 98 9.69 -11.50 25.96
C GLY A 98 10.86 -10.80 25.29
N ILE A 99 10.93 -10.85 23.95
CA ILE A 99 11.98 -10.18 23.17
C ILE A 99 11.90 -8.65 23.39
N VAL A 100 10.72 -8.05 23.24
CA VAL A 100 10.56 -6.59 23.37
C VAL A 100 10.89 -6.11 24.79
N ARG A 101 10.54 -6.88 25.84
CA ARG A 101 10.91 -6.57 27.24
C ARG A 101 12.42 -6.55 27.45
N THR A 102 13.17 -7.44 26.82
CA THR A 102 14.63 -7.43 26.87
C THR A 102 15.18 -6.11 26.35
N PHE A 103 14.73 -5.65 25.16
CA PHE A 103 15.14 -4.36 24.63
C PHE A 103 14.69 -3.17 25.49
N SER A 104 13.49 -3.21 26.04
CA SER A 104 12.98 -2.14 26.91
C SER A 104 13.77 -2.02 28.23
N ASN A 105 14.33 -3.12 28.76
CA ASN A 105 15.18 -3.11 29.93
C ASN A 105 16.60 -2.60 29.62
N GLU A 106 17.10 -2.87 28.42
CA GLU A 106 18.45 -2.47 28.00
C GLU A 106 18.51 -1.01 27.50
N PHE A 107 17.46 -0.55 26.79
CA PHE A 107 17.43 0.75 26.16
C PHE A 107 16.28 1.62 26.71
N PRO A 108 16.55 2.67 27.52
CA PRO A 108 15.52 3.48 28.16
C PRO A 108 14.57 4.21 27.20
N PHE A 109 14.99 4.41 25.94
CA PHE A 109 14.15 5.02 24.89
C PHE A 109 13.25 4.01 24.15
N VAL A 110 13.33 2.72 24.50
CA VAL A 110 12.43 1.66 24.03
C VAL A 110 11.34 1.43 25.09
N LYS A 111 10.10 1.73 24.75
CA LYS A 111 8.93 1.57 25.62
C LYS A 111 8.08 0.43 25.13
N PHE A 112 7.60 -0.40 26.06
CA PHE A 112 6.74 -1.52 25.75
C PHE A 112 5.38 -1.39 26.43
N HIS A 113 4.31 -1.55 25.63
CA HIS A 113 2.92 -1.57 26.08
C HIS A 113 2.26 -2.88 25.68
N GLN A 114 1.83 -3.64 26.66
CA GLN A 114 1.08 -4.87 26.48
C GLN A 114 -0.41 -4.60 26.64
N PHE A 115 -1.22 -4.98 25.64
CA PHE A 115 -2.67 -4.91 25.73
C PHE A 115 -3.23 -6.29 26.12
N PRO A 116 -4.26 -6.35 27.02
CA PRO A 116 -4.73 -7.61 27.57
C PRO A 116 -5.56 -8.44 26.57
N GLU A 117 -6.07 -7.82 25.51
CA GLU A 117 -6.92 -8.45 24.50
C GLU A 117 -6.64 -7.93 23.09
N ARG A 118 -7.03 -8.73 22.10
CA ARG A 118 -6.92 -8.40 20.68
C ARG A 118 -7.91 -7.30 20.29
N ARG A 119 -7.40 -6.13 19.90
CA ARG A 119 -8.22 -4.96 19.52
C ARG A 119 -8.00 -4.51 18.07
N GLY A 120 -7.00 -5.08 17.41
CA GLY A 120 -6.65 -4.75 16.03
C GLY A 120 -5.68 -3.57 15.89
N LYS A 121 -4.91 -3.58 14.80
CA LYS A 121 -3.84 -2.61 14.52
C LYS A 121 -4.29 -1.14 14.67
N PRO A 122 -5.46 -0.70 14.14
CA PRO A 122 -5.89 0.68 14.29
C PRO A 122 -6.03 1.14 15.74
N SER A 123 -6.56 0.28 16.61
CA SER A 123 -6.73 0.59 18.04
C SER A 123 -5.39 0.76 18.73
N VAL A 124 -4.46 -0.19 18.49
CA VAL A 124 -3.11 -0.15 19.04
C VAL A 124 -2.39 1.13 18.57
N ILE A 125 -2.42 1.43 17.26
CA ILE A 125 -1.78 2.66 16.72
C ILE A 125 -2.36 3.92 17.35
N ASN A 126 -3.68 4.00 17.53
CA ASN A 126 -4.31 5.17 18.17
C ASN A 126 -3.75 5.42 19.57
N ASP A 127 -3.55 4.35 20.35
CA ASP A 127 -3.00 4.45 21.69
C ASP A 127 -1.50 4.79 21.66
N LEU A 128 -0.70 4.13 20.79
CA LEU A 128 0.72 4.44 20.67
C LEU A 128 0.98 5.89 20.29
N VAL A 129 0.16 6.47 19.39
CA VAL A 129 0.25 7.90 19.06
C VAL A 129 -0.05 8.77 20.28
N SER A 130 -0.99 8.39 21.14
CA SER A 130 -1.29 9.14 22.37
C SER A 130 -0.15 9.10 23.38
N PHE A 131 0.60 8.00 23.43
CA PHE A 131 1.76 7.81 24.33
C PHE A 131 3.04 8.48 23.81
N SER A 132 3.15 8.73 22.49
CA SER A 132 4.34 9.32 21.89
C SER A 132 4.57 10.77 22.39
N VAL A 133 5.83 11.17 22.54
CA VAL A 133 6.18 12.51 23.06
C VAL A 133 6.68 13.45 21.98
N TYR A 134 7.27 12.94 20.90
CA TYR A 134 7.89 13.76 19.88
C TYR A 134 6.91 14.27 18.81
N PRO A 135 7.25 15.39 18.14
CA PRO A 135 6.36 16.03 17.15
C PRO A 135 6.26 15.25 15.84
N PHE A 136 7.21 14.37 15.54
CA PHE A 136 7.20 13.50 14.36
C PHE A 136 7.05 12.06 14.81
N ILE A 137 6.15 11.35 14.14
CA ILE A 137 5.93 9.92 14.38
C ILE A 137 6.23 9.13 13.13
N ILE A 138 6.87 7.97 13.27
CA ILE A 138 7.07 6.98 12.23
C ILE A 138 6.22 5.77 12.59
N LEU A 139 5.26 5.44 11.73
CA LEU A 139 4.47 4.21 11.82
C LEU A 139 5.12 3.14 10.97
N THR A 140 5.39 1.97 11.55
CA THR A 140 6.08 0.88 10.82
C THR A 140 5.64 -0.50 11.29
N ASP A 141 5.67 -1.47 10.36
CA ASP A 141 5.40 -2.86 10.65
C ASP A 141 6.66 -3.58 11.20
N ALA A 142 6.48 -4.64 11.98
CA ALA A 142 7.55 -5.39 12.61
C ALA A 142 8.50 -6.06 11.59
N ASN A 143 8.01 -6.41 10.43
CA ASN A 143 8.74 -7.10 9.37
C ASN A 143 9.39 -6.18 8.33
N VAL A 144 9.39 -4.87 8.56
CA VAL A 144 10.00 -3.87 7.67
C VAL A 144 11.27 -3.36 8.32
N PHE A 145 12.44 -3.71 7.76
CA PHE A 145 13.75 -3.41 8.31
C PHE A 145 14.28 -2.09 7.76
N PHE A 146 14.91 -1.30 8.59
CA PHE A 146 15.39 0.03 8.23
C PHE A 146 16.80 0.00 7.65
N ASP A 147 17.01 0.78 6.58
CA ASP A 147 18.35 1.22 6.21
C ASP A 147 18.89 2.21 7.24
N LYS A 148 20.23 2.33 7.33
CA LYS A 148 20.86 3.20 8.34
C LYS A 148 20.41 4.66 8.26
N GLN A 149 20.20 5.20 7.06
CA GLN A 149 19.84 6.60 6.82
C GLN A 149 18.33 6.82 6.67
N MET A 150 17.51 5.79 6.82
CA MET A 150 16.08 5.83 6.55
C MET A 150 15.37 6.91 7.38
N ILE A 151 15.65 6.99 8.69
CA ILE A 151 15.00 7.96 9.58
C ILE A 151 15.37 9.39 9.16
N SER A 152 16.66 9.66 8.95
CA SER A 152 17.17 10.96 8.52
C SER A 152 16.54 11.39 7.19
N HIS A 153 16.40 10.45 6.23
CA HIS A 153 15.78 10.72 4.93
C HIS A 153 14.26 11.02 5.04
N LEU A 154 13.52 10.32 5.91
CA LEU A 154 12.11 10.67 6.14
C LEU A 154 11.98 12.06 6.77
N ILE A 155 12.74 12.33 7.82
CA ILE A 155 12.56 13.50 8.67
C ILE A 155 13.00 14.80 7.99
N ARG A 156 14.04 14.78 7.14
CA ARG A 156 14.48 15.96 6.39
C ARG A 156 13.37 16.64 5.58
N ASN A 157 12.40 15.87 5.10
CA ASN A 157 11.29 16.38 4.28
C ASN A 157 10.34 17.30 5.09
N PHE A 158 10.30 17.18 6.42
CA PHE A 158 9.48 18.02 7.28
C PHE A 158 10.06 19.42 7.53
N ARG A 159 11.25 19.74 7.04
CA ARG A 159 11.76 21.12 6.96
C ARG A 159 10.84 22.00 6.11
N ASN A 160 10.17 21.41 5.12
CA ASN A 160 9.08 22.07 4.45
C ASN A 160 7.81 21.98 5.32
N ASN A 161 7.36 23.13 5.83
CA ASN A 161 6.20 23.22 6.71
C ASN A 161 4.89 22.73 6.06
N LYS A 162 4.83 22.65 4.74
CA LYS A 162 3.69 22.10 4.00
C LYS A 162 3.68 20.56 3.98
N THR A 163 4.82 19.91 4.23
CA THR A 163 4.90 18.44 4.26
C THR A 163 4.27 17.92 5.55
N GLY A 164 3.19 17.17 5.43
CA GLY A 164 2.47 16.56 6.54
C GLY A 164 2.76 15.07 6.70
N LEU A 165 3.02 14.35 5.58
CA LEU A 165 3.30 12.92 5.58
C LEU A 165 4.34 12.55 4.54
N VAL A 166 5.25 11.63 4.90
CA VAL A 166 6.32 11.12 4.03
C VAL A 166 6.31 9.59 4.05
N GLY A 167 6.07 8.96 2.90
CA GLY A 167 6.19 7.51 2.72
C GLY A 167 7.63 7.10 2.49
N ALA A 168 8.03 5.95 3.04
CA ALA A 168 9.30 5.31 2.75
C ALA A 168 9.29 4.55 1.42
N ASN A 169 10.46 4.28 0.89
CA ASN A 169 10.69 3.42 -0.27
C ASN A 169 10.91 1.98 0.21
N ILE A 170 9.88 1.15 0.13
CA ILE A 170 9.98 -0.26 0.52
C ILE A 170 10.55 -1.05 -0.65
N LEU A 171 11.70 -1.69 -0.41
CA LEU A 171 12.36 -2.59 -1.35
C LEU A 171 12.12 -4.04 -0.95
N ASN A 172 11.53 -4.80 -1.84
CA ASN A 172 11.31 -6.22 -1.63
C ASN A 172 12.60 -7.02 -1.83
N VAL A 173 12.96 -7.79 -0.81
CA VAL A 173 14.10 -8.72 -0.80
C VAL A 173 13.62 -10.17 -0.83
N GLY A 174 14.51 -11.15 -0.94
CA GLY A 174 14.16 -12.57 -0.89
C GLY A 174 13.36 -13.09 -2.10
N THR A 175 13.54 -12.48 -3.30
CA THR A 175 12.83 -12.94 -4.50
C THR A 175 13.24 -14.35 -4.92
N LYS A 176 12.26 -15.22 -5.21
CA LYS A 176 12.44 -16.59 -5.70
C LYS A 176 11.99 -16.69 -7.16
N LYS A 177 12.56 -17.63 -7.93
CA LYS A 177 12.20 -17.83 -9.35
C LYS A 177 10.85 -18.53 -9.53
N ASP A 178 10.50 -19.35 -8.57
CA ASP A 178 9.25 -20.11 -8.49
C ASP A 178 8.24 -19.35 -7.63
N GLY A 179 7.07 -19.03 -8.11
CA GLY A 179 6.05 -18.27 -7.38
C GLY A 179 5.86 -16.86 -7.92
N ILE A 180 5.36 -15.94 -7.07
CA ILE A 180 4.91 -14.60 -7.48
C ILE A 180 5.81 -13.45 -7.00
N SER A 181 6.91 -13.76 -6.32
CA SER A 181 7.75 -12.72 -5.69
C SER A 181 8.32 -11.70 -6.68
N ILE A 182 8.60 -12.11 -7.94
CA ILE A 182 9.05 -11.20 -9.00
C ILE A 182 7.94 -10.23 -9.40
N GLN A 183 6.69 -10.72 -9.52
CA GLN A 183 5.53 -9.92 -9.89
C GLN A 183 5.19 -8.92 -8.79
N GLU A 184 5.20 -9.36 -7.52
CA GLU A 184 4.93 -8.48 -6.38
C GLU A 184 6.02 -7.42 -6.24
N LYS A 185 7.30 -7.78 -6.37
CA LYS A 185 8.41 -6.81 -6.38
C LYS A 185 8.22 -5.76 -7.48
N SER A 186 7.97 -6.18 -8.70
CA SER A 186 7.73 -5.27 -9.84
C SER A 186 6.53 -4.35 -9.60
N TYR A 187 5.48 -4.87 -8.98
CA TYR A 187 4.31 -4.08 -8.59
C TYR A 187 4.69 -3.00 -7.56
N ILE A 188 5.40 -3.35 -6.49
CA ILE A 188 5.81 -2.44 -5.42
C ILE A 188 6.75 -1.34 -5.96
N GLU A 189 7.75 -1.70 -6.77
CA GLU A 189 8.67 -0.74 -7.39
C GLU A 189 7.91 0.29 -8.26
N ARG A 190 6.95 -0.19 -9.05
CA ARG A 190 6.10 0.67 -9.87
C ARG A 190 5.22 1.60 -9.03
N GLU A 191 4.62 1.09 -7.95
CA GLU A 191 3.81 1.88 -7.02
C GLU A 191 4.66 2.94 -6.31
N ASN A 192 5.88 2.64 -5.88
CA ASN A 192 6.81 3.61 -5.30
C ASN A 192 7.05 4.79 -6.26
N LEU A 193 7.30 4.49 -7.56
CA LEU A 193 7.51 5.53 -8.57
C LEU A 193 6.27 6.37 -8.83
N ILE A 194 5.07 5.78 -8.88
CA ILE A 194 3.81 6.52 -9.07
C ILE A 194 3.59 7.46 -7.89
N LYS A 195 3.71 6.96 -6.66
CA LYS A 195 3.56 7.73 -5.43
C LYS A 195 4.57 8.88 -5.33
N TYR A 196 5.83 8.60 -5.67
CA TYR A 196 6.86 9.63 -5.73
C TYR A 196 6.49 10.75 -6.71
N ARG A 197 6.05 10.39 -7.94
CA ARG A 197 5.66 11.36 -8.97
C ARG A 197 4.45 12.18 -8.60
N GLU A 198 3.43 11.58 -7.98
CA GLU A 198 2.28 12.30 -7.43
C GLU A 198 2.71 13.33 -6.37
N GLY A 199 3.64 12.94 -5.49
CA GLY A 199 4.24 13.81 -4.50
C GLY A 199 5.01 14.97 -5.11
N VAL A 200 5.87 14.71 -6.10
CA VAL A 200 6.67 15.72 -6.81
C VAL A 200 5.78 16.74 -7.55
N LEU A 201 4.73 16.26 -8.23
CA LEU A 201 3.88 17.14 -9.05
C LEU A 201 2.95 17.99 -8.21
N TRP A 202 2.35 17.41 -7.18
CA TRP A 202 1.20 18.05 -6.53
C TRP A 202 1.19 17.91 -4.99
N GLY A 203 2.18 17.26 -4.40
CA GLY A 203 2.14 16.96 -2.97
C GLY A 203 0.98 16.05 -2.57
N CYS A 204 0.45 15.25 -3.50
CA CYS A 204 -0.77 14.45 -3.32
C CYS A 204 -0.51 12.96 -3.54
N MET A 205 0.51 12.38 -2.90
CA MET A 205 0.72 10.93 -2.90
C MET A 205 -0.54 10.21 -2.40
N MET A 206 -1.07 9.28 -3.19
CA MET A 206 -2.27 8.51 -2.84
C MET A 206 -1.95 7.31 -1.95
N GLY A 207 -1.68 7.58 -0.67
CA GLY A 207 -1.39 6.60 0.37
C GLY A 207 0.04 6.07 0.35
N PRO A 208 0.76 6.06 1.47
CA PRO A 208 2.04 5.39 1.59
C PRO A 208 1.87 3.87 1.50
N PHE A 209 2.95 3.11 1.53
CA PHE A 209 2.88 1.72 1.96
C PHE A 209 2.80 1.68 3.49
N GLY A 210 1.84 0.90 4.02
CA GLY A 210 1.59 0.81 5.46
C GLY A 210 2.76 0.25 6.27
N GLY A 211 3.76 -0.35 5.59
CA GLY A 211 4.95 -0.90 6.23
C GLY A 211 5.89 0.14 6.84
N CYS A 212 5.98 1.36 6.28
CA CYS A 212 6.75 2.46 6.89
C CYS A 212 6.39 3.82 6.30
N TYR A 213 6.04 4.78 7.16
CA TYR A 213 5.85 6.19 6.81
C TYR A 213 5.93 7.09 8.04
N ALA A 214 6.28 8.35 7.83
CA ALA A 214 6.35 9.38 8.87
C ALA A 214 5.27 10.44 8.68
N LEU A 215 4.81 11.06 9.77
CA LEU A 215 3.89 12.19 9.71
C LEU A 215 4.10 13.15 10.90
N ARG A 216 3.63 14.39 10.75
CA ARG A 216 3.49 15.31 11.89
C ARG A 216 2.43 14.76 12.83
N LYS A 217 2.78 14.58 14.11
CA LYS A 217 1.86 14.04 15.12
C LYS A 217 0.57 14.86 15.23
N GLU A 218 0.65 16.18 15.14
CA GLU A 218 -0.49 17.10 15.19
C GLU A 218 -1.54 16.88 14.08
N LEU A 219 -1.11 16.26 12.95
CA LEU A 219 -1.99 15.96 11.83
C LEU A 219 -2.68 14.61 11.94
N PHE A 220 -2.25 13.77 12.89
CA PHE A 220 -2.86 12.48 13.10
C PHE A 220 -4.32 12.60 13.53
N GLU A 221 -5.18 11.86 12.89
CA GLU A 221 -6.57 11.66 13.31
C GLU A 221 -6.79 10.19 13.64
N LYS A 222 -7.47 9.92 14.75
CA LYS A 222 -7.77 8.54 15.18
C LYS A 222 -8.41 7.75 14.06
N VAL A 223 -7.84 6.59 13.78
CA VAL A 223 -8.37 5.64 12.80
C VAL A 223 -9.57 4.91 13.41
N PRO A 224 -10.71 4.80 12.70
CA PRO A 224 -11.83 4.02 13.19
C PRO A 224 -11.48 2.53 13.36
N TYR A 225 -11.98 1.87 14.39
CA TYR A 225 -11.61 0.51 14.80
C TYR A 225 -11.67 -0.55 13.70
N PHE A 226 -12.60 -0.41 12.77
CA PHE A 226 -12.84 -1.41 11.72
C PHE A 226 -12.12 -1.13 10.41
N PHE A 227 -11.31 -0.07 10.33
CA PHE A 227 -10.59 0.25 9.09
C PHE A 227 -9.44 -0.73 8.89
N LEU A 228 -9.43 -1.39 7.73
CA LEU A 228 -8.44 -2.41 7.38
C LEU A 228 -7.20 -1.85 6.69
N VAL A 229 -7.27 -0.59 6.22
CA VAL A 229 -6.20 0.13 5.52
C VAL A 229 -6.08 1.50 6.17
N ASP A 230 -5.39 1.51 7.30
CA ASP A 230 -5.19 2.67 8.18
C ASP A 230 -4.23 3.71 7.56
N ASP A 231 -3.18 3.26 6.90
CA ASP A 231 -2.18 4.08 6.21
C ASP A 231 -2.82 5.00 5.15
N PHE A 232 -3.71 4.46 4.33
CA PHE A 232 -4.44 5.25 3.35
C PHE A 232 -5.40 6.25 4.01
N TYR A 233 -6.11 5.82 5.07
CA TYR A 233 -7.00 6.69 5.84
C TYR A 233 -6.23 7.89 6.41
N ILE A 234 -5.10 7.65 7.08
CA ILE A 234 -4.27 8.69 7.69
C ILE A 234 -3.76 9.66 6.61
N CYS A 235 -3.26 9.13 5.50
CA CYS A 235 -2.77 9.95 4.39
C CYS A 235 -3.87 10.87 3.82
N MET A 236 -5.07 10.33 3.57
CA MET A 236 -6.18 11.12 3.05
C MET A 236 -6.64 12.21 4.04
N LYS A 237 -6.55 11.94 5.36
CA LYS A 237 -6.81 12.95 6.39
C LYS A 237 -5.80 14.09 6.37
N VAL A 238 -4.54 13.80 6.14
CA VAL A 238 -3.50 14.82 5.97
C VAL A 238 -3.76 15.65 4.71
N ILE A 239 -4.16 15.03 3.59
CA ILE A 239 -4.54 15.72 2.34
C ILE A 239 -5.78 16.61 2.56
N GLU A 240 -6.80 16.15 3.31
CA GLU A 240 -7.98 16.96 3.65
C GLU A 240 -7.59 18.26 4.40
N LYS A 241 -6.56 18.20 5.24
CA LYS A 241 -5.98 19.35 5.93
C LYS A 241 -5.09 20.23 5.05
N LYS A 242 -5.00 19.92 3.74
CA LYS A 242 -4.21 20.65 2.72
C LYS A 242 -2.69 20.61 2.95
N TYR A 243 -2.21 19.61 3.67
CA TYR A 243 -0.78 19.32 3.75
C TYR A 243 -0.34 18.39 2.64
N HIS A 244 0.94 18.45 2.30
CA HIS A 244 1.54 17.61 1.28
C HIS A 244 1.81 16.21 1.84
N CYS A 245 1.45 15.19 1.07
CA CYS A 245 1.85 13.81 1.24
C CYS A 245 2.81 13.45 0.09
N ILE A 246 4.01 13.01 0.42
CA ILE A 246 5.07 12.69 -0.56
C ILE A 246 5.70 11.34 -0.27
N ASN A 247 6.41 10.77 -1.25
CA ASN A 247 7.24 9.57 -1.06
C ASN A 247 8.71 9.93 -1.25
N ASP A 248 9.59 9.53 -0.33
CA ASP A 248 11.04 9.73 -0.50
C ASP A 248 11.69 8.41 -0.91
N LEU A 249 12.23 8.37 -2.14
CA LEU A 249 12.88 7.16 -2.67
C LEU A 249 14.23 6.85 -2.02
N GLU A 250 14.83 7.78 -1.27
CA GLU A 250 16.06 7.55 -0.52
C GLU A 250 15.81 7.04 0.90
N ALA A 251 14.57 7.19 1.42
CA ALA A 251 14.16 6.61 2.71
C ALA A 251 13.89 5.10 2.56
N ILE A 252 14.95 4.31 2.49
CA ILE A 252 14.89 2.88 2.12
C ILE A 252 14.54 2.03 3.33
N CYS A 253 13.57 1.11 3.13
CA CYS A 253 13.27 0.00 4.01
C CYS A 253 13.25 -1.30 3.22
N TYR A 254 13.53 -2.42 3.90
CA TYR A 254 13.53 -3.75 3.31
C TYR A 254 12.38 -4.59 3.88
N GLU A 255 11.67 -5.28 3.02
CA GLU A 255 10.59 -6.20 3.40
C GLU A 255 10.74 -7.50 2.61
N ASP A 256 10.57 -8.66 3.29
CA ASP A 256 10.52 -9.94 2.60
C ASP A 256 9.26 -10.05 1.77
N VAL A 257 9.45 -10.42 0.50
CA VAL A 257 8.34 -10.57 -0.44
C VAL A 257 7.64 -11.91 -0.25
N SER A 258 6.31 -11.89 -0.23
CA SER A 258 5.52 -13.12 -0.28
C SER A 258 5.72 -13.85 -1.61
N ASN A 259 5.98 -15.17 -1.55
CA ASN A 259 6.09 -16.02 -2.73
C ASN A 259 4.86 -16.89 -2.97
N ASP A 260 3.90 -16.90 -2.04
CA ASP A 260 2.68 -17.70 -2.10
C ASP A 260 1.52 -16.86 -2.66
N LEU A 261 1.02 -17.27 -3.82
CA LEU A 261 -0.11 -16.62 -4.50
C LEU A 261 -1.39 -16.61 -3.65
N PHE A 262 -1.65 -17.68 -2.88
CA PHE A 262 -2.86 -17.79 -2.09
C PHE A 262 -2.81 -16.94 -0.82
N GLN A 263 -1.66 -16.85 -0.18
CA GLN A 263 -1.43 -15.93 0.95
C GLN A 263 -1.61 -14.48 0.49
N GLU A 264 -1.02 -14.14 -0.66
CA GLU A 264 -1.15 -12.80 -1.23
C GLU A 264 -2.60 -12.48 -1.63
N TYR A 265 -3.33 -13.44 -2.21
CA TYR A 265 -4.75 -13.30 -2.50
C TYR A 265 -5.58 -13.00 -1.24
N LYS A 266 -5.32 -13.70 -0.13
CA LYS A 266 -6.00 -13.42 1.16
C LYS A 266 -5.68 -12.01 1.66
N ARG A 267 -4.40 -11.62 1.62
CA ARG A 267 -3.92 -10.29 2.01
C ARG A 267 -4.59 -9.20 1.16
N LYS A 268 -4.56 -9.31 -0.17
CA LYS A 268 -5.16 -8.34 -1.10
C LYS A 268 -6.69 -8.28 -0.98
N SER A 269 -7.37 -9.40 -0.72
CA SER A 269 -8.82 -9.40 -0.45
C SER A 269 -9.18 -8.62 0.82
N ARG A 270 -8.37 -8.71 1.89
CA ARG A 270 -8.54 -7.90 3.09
C ARG A 270 -8.29 -6.41 2.80
N ILE A 271 -7.17 -6.09 2.13
CA ILE A 271 -6.83 -4.73 1.72
C ILE A 271 -7.94 -4.14 0.85
N SER A 272 -8.49 -4.92 -0.08
CA SER A 272 -9.59 -4.48 -0.94
C SER A 272 -10.84 -4.09 -0.15
N ALA A 273 -11.23 -4.86 0.86
CA ALA A 273 -12.35 -4.46 1.72
C ALA A 273 -12.09 -3.11 2.40
N GLY A 274 -10.87 -2.87 2.87
CA GLY A 274 -10.44 -1.59 3.42
C GLY A 274 -10.40 -0.47 2.37
N ASN A 275 -10.06 -0.76 1.13
CA ASN A 275 -10.12 0.21 0.03
C ASN A 275 -11.55 0.71 -0.19
N PHE A 276 -12.56 -0.17 -0.14
CA PHE A 276 -13.96 0.22 -0.26
C PHE A 276 -14.47 0.97 0.98
N GLN A 277 -13.96 0.68 2.19
CA GLN A 277 -14.20 1.53 3.37
C GLN A 277 -13.69 2.95 3.14
N ASN A 278 -12.45 3.07 2.65
CA ASN A 278 -11.83 4.35 2.33
C ASN A 278 -12.55 5.06 1.18
N LEU A 279 -12.96 4.33 0.13
CA LEU A 279 -13.76 4.90 -0.97
C LEU A 279 -15.06 5.52 -0.44
N LYS A 280 -15.79 4.80 0.42
CA LYS A 280 -17.02 5.33 1.06
C LYS A 280 -16.73 6.59 1.87
N LYS A 281 -15.64 6.60 2.66
CA LYS A 281 -15.26 7.72 3.52
C LYS A 281 -14.86 8.96 2.72
N PHE A 282 -14.04 8.77 1.67
CA PHE A 282 -13.43 9.84 0.89
C PHE A 282 -14.09 10.06 -0.48
N ARG A 283 -15.33 9.58 -0.67
CA ARG A 283 -16.08 9.69 -1.95
C ARG A 283 -16.23 11.11 -2.47
N HIS A 284 -16.13 12.12 -1.61
CA HIS A 284 -16.21 13.53 -2.03
C HIS A 284 -15.07 13.95 -2.97
N PHE A 285 -13.91 13.26 -2.97
CA PHE A 285 -12.86 13.50 -3.94
C PHE A 285 -13.27 13.12 -5.38
N LEU A 286 -14.23 12.21 -5.56
CA LEU A 286 -14.76 11.86 -6.88
C LEU A 286 -15.48 13.03 -7.54
N TRP A 287 -16.05 13.93 -6.75
CA TRP A 287 -16.75 15.13 -7.24
C TRP A 287 -15.84 16.34 -7.45
N LYS A 288 -14.53 16.16 -7.23
CA LYS A 288 -13.53 17.22 -7.37
C LYS A 288 -12.38 16.81 -8.31
N PRO A 289 -12.67 16.30 -9.54
CA PRO A 289 -11.63 15.80 -10.45
C PRO A 289 -10.69 16.92 -10.94
N TYR A 290 -11.09 18.17 -10.80
CA TYR A 290 -10.31 19.36 -11.15
C TYR A 290 -9.26 19.72 -10.09
N THR A 291 -9.26 19.11 -8.93
CA THR A 291 -8.22 19.27 -7.91
C THR A 291 -7.15 18.19 -8.05
N PRO A 292 -5.86 18.48 -7.74
CA PRO A 292 -4.82 17.46 -7.79
C PRO A 292 -5.15 16.20 -6.99
N ALA A 293 -5.67 16.36 -5.76
CA ALA A 293 -6.05 15.25 -4.91
C ALA A 293 -7.20 14.41 -5.51
N GLY A 294 -8.24 15.05 -6.04
CA GLY A 294 -9.35 14.34 -6.70
C GLY A 294 -8.91 13.65 -7.98
N PHE A 295 -8.07 14.31 -8.79
CA PHE A 295 -7.50 13.74 -10.01
C PHE A 295 -6.67 12.46 -9.71
N CYS A 296 -5.73 12.55 -8.76
CA CYS A 296 -4.92 11.40 -8.35
C CYS A 296 -5.79 10.29 -7.73
N PHE A 297 -6.77 10.64 -6.87
CA PHE A 297 -7.67 9.68 -6.26
C PHE A 297 -8.45 8.87 -7.29
N ILE A 298 -9.01 9.55 -8.32
CA ILE A 298 -9.75 8.89 -9.40
C ILE A 298 -8.80 8.04 -10.26
N SER A 299 -7.73 8.64 -10.78
CA SER A 299 -6.86 8.01 -11.78
C SER A 299 -6.02 6.86 -11.20
N HIS A 300 -5.53 7.01 -9.97
CA HIS A 300 -4.63 6.04 -9.33
C HIS A 300 -5.39 4.99 -8.52
N LYS A 301 -6.41 5.37 -7.74
CA LYS A 301 -7.05 4.46 -6.79
C LYS A 301 -8.44 4.00 -7.24
N PHE A 302 -9.36 4.92 -7.46
CA PHE A 302 -10.74 4.58 -7.80
C PHE A 302 -10.84 3.69 -9.03
N LEU A 303 -10.25 4.05 -10.15
CA LEU A 303 -10.32 3.26 -11.39
C LEU A 303 -9.70 1.88 -11.22
N ARG A 304 -8.59 1.76 -10.47
CA ARG A 304 -7.99 0.45 -10.18
C ARG A 304 -8.86 -0.42 -9.28
N TRP A 305 -9.56 0.18 -8.31
CA TRP A 305 -10.50 -0.57 -7.48
C TRP A 305 -11.74 -1.00 -8.26
N MET A 306 -12.09 -0.25 -9.32
CA MET A 306 -13.21 -0.58 -10.23
C MET A 306 -12.81 -1.56 -11.34
N THR A 307 -11.53 -1.87 -11.53
CA THR A 307 -11.07 -2.74 -12.63
C THR A 307 -11.82 -4.07 -12.74
N PRO A 308 -12.10 -4.84 -11.67
CA PRO A 308 -12.85 -6.09 -11.82
C PRO A 308 -14.26 -5.89 -12.42
N PHE A 309 -14.92 -4.77 -12.13
CA PHE A 309 -16.22 -4.43 -12.72
C PHE A 309 -16.07 -4.03 -14.19
N LEU A 310 -15.02 -3.27 -14.53
CA LEU A 310 -14.73 -2.90 -15.92
C LEU A 310 -14.42 -4.15 -16.77
N ILE A 311 -13.72 -5.14 -16.22
CA ILE A 311 -13.51 -6.44 -16.88
C ILE A 311 -14.85 -7.17 -17.11
N ILE A 312 -15.73 -7.21 -16.12
CA ILE A 312 -17.06 -7.81 -16.27
C ILE A 312 -17.88 -7.07 -17.32
N PHE A 313 -17.87 -5.74 -17.35
CA PHE A 313 -18.58 -4.94 -18.35
C PHE A 313 -18.02 -5.17 -19.77
N SER A 314 -16.69 -5.28 -19.90
CA SER A 314 -16.03 -5.65 -21.16
C SER A 314 -16.50 -7.01 -21.63
N LEU A 315 -16.44 -8.04 -20.78
CA LEU A 315 -16.85 -9.40 -21.10
C LEU A 315 -18.32 -9.48 -21.53
N VAL A 316 -19.24 -8.90 -20.76
CA VAL A 316 -20.67 -8.87 -21.10
C VAL A 316 -20.90 -8.17 -22.43
N SER A 317 -20.20 -7.06 -22.67
CA SER A 317 -20.30 -6.32 -23.93
C SER A 317 -19.82 -7.18 -25.10
N LEU A 318 -18.69 -7.87 -24.97
CA LEU A 318 -18.16 -8.73 -26.05
C LEU A 318 -19.06 -9.94 -26.33
N ILE A 319 -19.71 -10.53 -25.30
CA ILE A 319 -20.70 -11.59 -25.50
C ILE A 319 -21.83 -11.12 -26.41
N VAL A 320 -22.39 -9.92 -26.17
CA VAL A 320 -23.45 -9.38 -27.00
C VAL A 320 -22.93 -9.00 -28.40
N LEU A 321 -21.78 -8.33 -28.48
CA LEU A 321 -21.22 -7.82 -29.73
C LEU A 321 -20.73 -8.96 -30.66
N SER A 322 -20.37 -10.11 -30.14
CA SER A 322 -19.92 -11.26 -30.92
C SER A 322 -20.97 -11.81 -31.90
N SER A 323 -22.27 -11.55 -31.63
CA SER A 323 -23.37 -11.89 -32.56
C SER A 323 -23.47 -10.92 -33.75
N TYR A 324 -22.86 -9.73 -33.65
CA TYR A 324 -22.95 -8.71 -34.72
C TYR A 324 -21.74 -8.75 -35.68
N ASN A 325 -20.52 -9.09 -35.17
CA ASN A 325 -19.33 -9.11 -36.00
C ASN A 325 -18.26 -10.06 -35.45
N TYR A 326 -17.63 -10.80 -36.35
CA TYR A 326 -16.59 -11.78 -36.03
C TYR A 326 -15.36 -11.21 -35.30
N ILE A 327 -15.05 -9.94 -35.50
CA ILE A 327 -13.97 -9.25 -34.78
C ILE A 327 -14.23 -9.29 -33.27
N TYR A 328 -15.46 -9.04 -32.82
CA TYR A 328 -15.81 -9.10 -31.40
C TYR A 328 -15.77 -10.51 -30.84
N PHE A 329 -16.03 -11.52 -31.66
CA PHE A 329 -15.85 -12.93 -31.27
C PHE A 329 -14.36 -13.25 -31.03
N ILE A 330 -13.45 -12.76 -31.87
CA ILE A 330 -12.00 -12.91 -31.63
C ILE A 330 -11.58 -12.19 -30.34
N LEU A 331 -12.06 -10.97 -30.11
CA LEU A 331 -11.76 -10.23 -28.88
C LEU A 331 -12.32 -10.93 -27.63
N LEU A 332 -13.53 -11.48 -27.70
CA LEU A 332 -14.12 -12.30 -26.65
C LEU A 332 -13.26 -13.51 -26.30
N THR A 333 -12.82 -14.24 -27.34
CA THR A 333 -11.94 -15.40 -27.17
C THR A 333 -10.63 -14.99 -26.48
N GLY A 334 -10.03 -13.88 -26.91
CA GLY A 334 -8.83 -13.32 -26.27
C GLY A 334 -9.05 -12.96 -24.79
N GLU A 335 -10.16 -12.30 -24.45
CA GLU A 335 -10.48 -11.95 -23.06
C GLU A 335 -10.73 -13.21 -22.21
N ILE A 336 -11.42 -14.22 -22.73
CA ILE A 336 -11.60 -15.52 -22.03
C ILE A 336 -10.26 -16.17 -21.76
N ILE A 337 -9.34 -16.20 -22.73
CA ILE A 337 -7.99 -16.77 -22.55
C ILE A 337 -7.25 -16.03 -21.42
N LEU A 338 -7.34 -14.70 -21.36
CA LEU A 338 -6.74 -13.93 -20.28
C LEU A 338 -7.37 -14.23 -18.91
N LEU A 339 -8.68 -14.45 -18.85
CA LEU A 339 -9.38 -14.80 -17.61
C LEU A 339 -9.04 -16.21 -17.11
N ILE A 340 -8.79 -17.17 -18.00
CA ILE A 340 -8.38 -18.53 -17.63
C ILE A 340 -6.86 -18.68 -17.43
N ALA A 341 -6.08 -17.61 -17.66
CA ALA A 341 -4.63 -17.62 -17.49
C ALA A 341 -4.15 -18.18 -16.13
N PRO A 342 -4.84 -17.96 -14.99
CA PRO A 342 -4.46 -18.58 -13.72
C PRO A 342 -4.49 -20.11 -13.76
N LEU A 343 -5.47 -20.69 -14.44
CA LEU A 343 -5.57 -22.14 -14.61
C LEU A 343 -4.45 -22.65 -15.52
N LEU A 344 -4.19 -21.94 -16.63
CA LEU A 344 -3.12 -22.29 -17.57
C LEU A 344 -1.74 -22.19 -16.91
N ASP A 345 -1.49 -21.18 -16.09
CA ASP A 345 -0.25 -21.03 -15.33
C ASP A 345 -0.06 -22.17 -14.31
N TRP A 346 -1.12 -22.52 -13.59
CA TRP A 346 -1.09 -23.63 -12.66
C TRP A 346 -0.78 -24.97 -13.35
N LEU A 347 -1.38 -25.23 -14.52
CA LEU A 347 -1.08 -26.42 -15.33
C LEU A 347 0.38 -26.41 -15.84
N ALA A 348 0.85 -25.27 -16.35
CA ALA A 348 2.23 -25.10 -16.81
C ALA A 348 3.24 -25.41 -15.69
N VAL A 349 3.00 -24.89 -14.49
CA VAL A 349 3.85 -25.16 -13.31
C VAL A 349 3.88 -26.64 -12.95
N LYS A 350 2.73 -27.33 -13.00
CA LYS A 350 2.67 -28.79 -12.79
C LYS A 350 3.47 -29.59 -13.82
N MET A 351 3.63 -29.04 -15.03
CA MET A 351 4.45 -29.60 -16.09
C MET A 351 5.93 -29.17 -16.02
N GLY A 352 6.34 -28.47 -14.96
CA GLY A 352 7.71 -27.95 -14.79
C GLY A 352 8.05 -26.72 -15.65
N MET A 353 7.05 -26.10 -16.31
CA MET A 353 7.23 -24.92 -17.14
C MET A 353 6.96 -23.63 -16.36
N HIS A 354 7.91 -22.70 -16.38
CA HIS A 354 7.80 -21.37 -15.72
C HIS A 354 7.72 -20.26 -16.77
N LEU A 355 6.50 -19.98 -17.25
CA LEU A 355 6.25 -18.96 -18.28
C LEU A 355 6.02 -17.59 -17.65
N ARG A 356 7.05 -16.73 -17.67
CA ARG A 356 7.01 -15.40 -16.99
C ARG A 356 5.82 -14.55 -17.41
N PHE A 357 5.53 -14.44 -18.71
CA PHE A 357 4.41 -13.65 -19.21
C PHE A 357 3.06 -14.18 -18.67
N LEU A 358 2.84 -15.51 -18.76
CA LEU A 358 1.62 -16.12 -18.23
C LEU A 358 1.47 -15.89 -16.73
N ARG A 359 2.59 -15.92 -15.98
CA ARG A 359 2.61 -15.61 -14.54
C ARG A 359 2.19 -14.17 -14.24
N PHE A 360 2.59 -13.17 -15.07
CA PHE A 360 2.14 -11.78 -14.90
C PHE A 360 0.63 -11.65 -15.17
N VAL A 361 0.10 -12.28 -16.21
CA VAL A 361 -1.33 -12.26 -16.51
C VAL A 361 -2.12 -12.97 -15.39
N SER A 362 -1.64 -14.13 -14.95
CA SER A 362 -2.21 -14.88 -13.83
C SER A 362 -2.26 -14.05 -12.55
N TYR A 363 -1.14 -13.40 -12.18
CA TYR A 363 -1.07 -12.51 -11.03
C TYR A 363 -2.09 -11.36 -11.15
N PHE A 364 -2.19 -10.70 -12.30
CA PHE A 364 -3.16 -9.63 -12.54
C PHE A 364 -4.61 -10.12 -12.36
N SER A 365 -4.95 -11.27 -12.92
CA SER A 365 -6.29 -11.86 -12.81
C SER A 365 -6.62 -12.23 -11.36
N PHE A 366 -5.69 -12.87 -10.64
CA PHE A 366 -5.87 -13.18 -9.22
C PHE A 366 -6.06 -11.94 -8.34
N MET A 367 -5.31 -10.87 -8.61
CA MET A 367 -5.44 -9.62 -7.85
C MET A 367 -6.79 -8.95 -8.10
N ASN A 368 -7.33 -9.02 -9.33
CA ASN A 368 -8.67 -8.52 -9.65
C ASN A 368 -9.77 -9.37 -8.98
N LEU A 369 -9.61 -10.70 -8.93
CA LEU A 369 -10.50 -11.56 -8.16
C LEU A 369 -10.45 -11.24 -6.65
N ALA A 370 -9.27 -10.94 -6.11
CA ALA A 370 -9.13 -10.51 -4.72
C ALA A 370 -9.83 -9.15 -4.47
N LEU A 371 -9.74 -8.21 -5.41
CA LEU A 371 -10.46 -6.93 -5.36
C LEU A 371 -11.98 -7.15 -5.34
N LEU A 372 -12.49 -7.99 -6.22
CA LEU A 372 -13.92 -8.34 -6.29
C LEU A 372 -14.40 -9.00 -4.99
N LYS A 373 -13.63 -9.97 -4.46
CA LYS A 373 -13.93 -10.60 -3.16
C LYS A 373 -13.96 -9.60 -2.02
N GLY A 374 -13.01 -8.66 -2.00
CA GLY A 374 -12.96 -7.60 -0.99
C GLY A 374 -14.17 -6.67 -1.05
N PHE A 375 -14.66 -6.35 -2.25
CA PHE A 375 -15.91 -5.62 -2.43
C PHE A 375 -17.10 -6.33 -1.76
N PHE A 376 -17.29 -7.61 -2.03
CA PHE A 376 -18.37 -8.38 -1.39
C PHE A 376 -18.18 -8.48 0.13
N LYS A 377 -16.93 -8.60 0.62
CA LYS A 377 -16.63 -8.58 2.05
C LYS A 377 -17.02 -7.24 2.68
N PHE A 378 -16.71 -6.12 2.01
CA PHE A 378 -17.12 -4.79 2.47
C PHE A 378 -18.65 -4.66 2.60
N PHE A 379 -19.42 -5.18 1.62
CA PHE A 379 -20.89 -5.13 1.67
C PHE A 379 -21.50 -6.02 2.77
N LYS A 380 -20.87 -7.15 3.08
CA LYS A 380 -21.31 -8.02 4.19
C LYS A 380 -21.04 -7.41 5.57
N GLY A 381 -20.25 -6.36 5.63
CA GLY A 381 -19.76 -5.75 6.86
C GLY A 381 -18.35 -6.21 7.21
N VAL A 382 -17.60 -5.31 7.84
CA VAL A 382 -16.28 -5.59 8.41
C VAL A 382 -16.42 -5.44 9.92
N ASP A 383 -16.47 -6.56 10.62
CA ASP A 383 -16.82 -6.59 12.05
C ASP A 383 -15.59 -6.38 12.95
N SER A 384 -14.37 -6.48 12.41
CA SER A 384 -13.16 -6.27 13.21
C SER A 384 -11.98 -5.80 12.36
N GLY A 385 -11.12 -4.96 12.95
CA GLY A 385 -9.79 -4.58 12.44
C GLY A 385 -8.68 -5.58 12.79
N ILE A 386 -9.02 -6.77 13.30
CA ILE A 386 -8.07 -7.80 13.71
C ILE A 386 -7.38 -8.38 12.46
N TRP A 387 -6.06 -8.43 12.49
CA TRP A 387 -5.24 -9.02 11.43
C TRP A 387 -4.55 -10.31 11.91
N SER A 388 -4.21 -11.18 10.97
CA SER A 388 -3.32 -12.31 11.22
C SER A 388 -1.98 -12.03 10.55
N PRO A 389 -0.85 -12.35 11.17
CA PRO A 389 0.47 -12.24 10.55
C PRO A 389 0.49 -13.03 9.23
N THR A 390 1.14 -12.46 8.21
CA THR A 390 1.36 -13.18 6.95
C THR A 390 2.50 -14.17 7.18
N LYS A 391 2.25 -15.48 7.00
CA LYS A 391 3.33 -16.47 7.00
C LYS A 391 4.30 -16.15 5.87
N ARG A 392 5.56 -15.93 6.22
CA ARG A 392 6.64 -15.65 5.28
C ARG A 392 7.55 -16.87 5.19
N ALA A 393 8.11 -17.09 4.02
CA ALA A 393 8.93 -18.27 3.73
C ALA A 393 10.34 -18.10 4.27
#